data_b14f503344fbb3d94245be9b36ce4b4e
#
_entry.id   b14f503344fbb3d94245be9b36ce4b4e
#
_cell.length_a   1.000
_cell.length_b   1.000
_cell.length_c   1.000
_cell.angle_alpha   90.00
_cell.angle_beta   90.00
_cell.angle_gamma   90.00
#
_symmetry.space_group_name_H-M   'P 1'
#
loop_
_entity.id
_entity.type
_entity.pdbx_description
1 polymer ?
#
loop_
_entity_poly.entity_id
_entity_poly.type
_entity_poly.pdbx_seq_one_letter_code
_entity_poly.pdbx_strand_id
1 'polypeptide(L)'
;YEEVFKESNNWENKEALWKHRWYAGSDGHGSSNGNYKLNRNDEYFLCNVNKFGAREDNQETRLTWEGCISGIFMPTQHLLNLYVQEDGTLDPRFHESFTTEWNANKNYIWDTSAANMYDKDESIVGTELKKGDLAIKFVMPQDEDYAEEKANRHTSNYLMIAYDDVYNDQKHNVNMQYNGMENQFRYFYPSLNKHNSSNYYVANASKKRNGNLNATFMMRMAEVYLIAAEADILINGGANAMGYINKVRARAGAKALTGTATVRTVLDERGRELCGEYCRFYDLKRTGMFKSSNYLEETHPDLAQFFNPNYALRPISTTFTATISNGAEYQNPGY
;
A
#
# COMPACT_ATOMS: atom_id res chain seq x y z
N TYR A 1 -2.80 16.24 6.68
CA TYR A 1 -2.95 14.80 6.44
C TYR A 1 -2.01 13.97 7.31
N GLU A 2 -0.74 14.31 7.37
CA GLU A 2 0.29 13.66 8.20
C GLU A 2 -0.18 13.42 9.65
N GLU A 3 -0.73 14.45 10.30
CA GLU A 3 -1.20 14.40 11.68
C GLU A 3 -2.24 13.30 11.95
N VAL A 4 -2.99 12.88 10.93
CA VAL A 4 -4.01 11.82 11.07
C VAL A 4 -3.39 10.48 11.42
N PHE A 5 -2.22 10.18 10.84
CA PHE A 5 -1.56 8.89 10.99
C PHE A 5 -0.34 8.91 11.91
N LYS A 6 -0.01 10.06 12.52
CA LYS A 6 1.04 10.14 13.53
C LYS A 6 0.74 9.21 14.69
N GLU A 7 1.70 8.39 15.06
CA GLU A 7 1.58 7.46 16.18
C GLU A 7 1.21 8.16 17.49
N SER A 8 1.81 9.32 17.76
CA SER A 8 1.51 10.14 18.94
C SER A 8 0.05 10.61 19.01
N ASN A 9 -0.64 10.69 17.88
CA ASN A 9 -2.04 11.11 17.77
C ASN A 9 -3.01 9.93 17.59
N ASN A 10 -2.52 8.71 17.41
CA ASN A 10 -3.33 7.57 17.00
C ASN A 10 -4.52 7.30 17.93
N TRP A 11 -4.28 7.29 19.25
CA TRP A 11 -5.31 6.96 20.23
C TRP A 11 -6.30 8.12 20.51
N GLU A 12 -5.84 9.36 20.41
CA GLU A 12 -6.61 10.58 20.66
C GLU A 12 -7.12 11.26 19.39
N ASN A 13 -6.93 10.60 18.23
CA ASN A 13 -7.27 11.15 16.93
C ASN A 13 -8.75 11.55 16.85
N LYS A 14 -8.99 12.84 16.62
CA LYS A 14 -10.34 13.45 16.55
C LYS A 14 -11.03 13.24 15.20
N GLU A 15 -10.30 12.92 14.15
CA GLU A 15 -10.86 12.61 12.83
C GLU A 15 -11.45 11.19 12.80
N ALA A 16 -10.89 10.27 13.58
CA ALA A 16 -11.36 8.89 13.66
C ALA A 16 -12.66 8.80 14.46
N LEU A 17 -13.73 8.47 13.79
CA LEU A 17 -15.06 8.29 14.38
C LEU A 17 -15.20 6.92 15.05
N TRP A 18 -14.55 5.92 14.48
CA TRP A 18 -14.54 4.57 15.01
C TRP A 18 -13.16 3.95 14.83
N LYS A 19 -12.61 3.40 15.94
CA LYS A 19 -11.29 2.78 16.03
C LYS A 19 -11.38 1.40 16.63
N HIS A 20 -10.66 0.44 16.05
CA HIS A 20 -10.36 -0.81 16.71
C HIS A 20 -9.06 -0.66 17.49
N ARG A 21 -9.13 -0.82 18.81
CA ARG A 21 -7.96 -0.70 19.68
C ARG A 21 -7.32 -2.07 19.90
N TRP A 22 -6.00 -2.09 19.90
CA TRP A 22 -5.20 -3.27 20.18
C TRP A 22 -4.57 -3.13 21.57
N TYR A 23 -4.49 -4.23 22.31
CA TYR A 23 -3.94 -4.24 23.66
C TYR A 23 -2.91 -5.34 23.80
N ALA A 24 -1.83 -5.05 24.56
CA ALA A 24 -0.90 -6.05 25.05
C ALA A 24 -1.59 -6.86 26.17
N GLY A 25 -1.84 -8.16 25.96
CA GLY A 25 -2.43 -8.97 27.02
C GLY A 25 -3.18 -10.23 26.58
N SER A 26 -3.86 -10.86 27.55
CA SER A 26 -4.37 -12.22 27.51
C SER A 26 -5.48 -12.52 26.51
N ASP A 27 -6.13 -11.52 25.96
CA ASP A 27 -7.41 -11.70 25.26
C ASP A 27 -7.29 -11.95 23.76
N GLY A 28 -6.18 -12.52 23.36
CA GLY A 28 -6.02 -13.01 22.00
C GLY A 28 -4.98 -12.33 21.17
N HIS A 29 -4.24 -11.36 21.69
CA HIS A 29 -3.14 -10.69 21.02
C HIS A 29 -1.79 -11.42 21.14
N GLY A 30 -1.75 -12.56 21.76
CA GLY A 30 -0.53 -13.33 21.93
C GLY A 30 -0.83 -14.76 22.31
N SER A 31 -1.35 -15.56 21.38
CA SER A 31 -1.38 -17.01 21.62
C SER A 31 0.04 -17.56 21.53
N SER A 32 0.44 -18.31 22.56
CA SER A 32 1.69 -19.06 22.63
C SER A 32 1.91 -19.99 21.42
N ASN A 33 0.89 -20.25 20.62
CA ASN A 33 0.92 -21.11 19.45
C ASN A 33 1.13 -20.38 18.11
N GLY A 34 1.51 -19.10 18.14
CA GLY A 34 1.86 -18.37 16.92
C GLY A 34 0.68 -18.04 16.02
N ASN A 35 -0.54 -18.12 16.51
CA ASN A 35 -1.74 -17.90 15.71
C ASN A 35 -2.24 -16.46 15.85
N TYR A 36 -1.89 -15.61 14.89
CA TYR A 36 -2.70 -14.72 14.05
C TYR A 36 -3.63 -13.69 14.70
N LYS A 37 -3.45 -13.38 15.99
CA LYS A 37 -4.23 -12.33 16.64
C LYS A 37 -3.42 -11.06 16.88
N LEU A 38 -2.33 -10.89 16.16
CA LEU A 38 -1.50 -9.70 16.21
C LEU A 38 -1.93 -8.73 15.11
N ASN A 39 -1.94 -7.44 15.42
CA ASN A 39 -2.01 -6.43 14.40
C ASN A 39 -0.68 -6.41 13.63
N ARG A 40 -0.72 -6.80 12.37
CA ARG A 40 0.44 -6.87 11.46
C ARG A 40 0.21 -6.01 10.21
N ASN A 41 -0.64 -5.01 10.31
CA ASN A 41 -1.00 -4.18 9.16
C ASN A 41 0.22 -3.49 8.56
N ASP A 42 1.19 -3.09 9.36
CA ASP A 42 2.45 -2.51 8.91
C ASP A 42 3.31 -3.48 8.09
N GLU A 43 3.37 -4.76 8.49
CA GLU A 43 4.15 -5.76 7.77
C GLU A 43 3.62 -6.05 6.36
N TYR A 44 2.30 -6.04 6.21
CA TYR A 44 1.66 -6.46 4.96
C TYR A 44 1.95 -5.51 3.80
N PHE A 45 2.16 -4.24 4.09
CA PHE A 45 2.39 -3.21 3.09
C PHE A 45 3.87 -2.92 2.83
N LEU A 46 4.78 -3.44 3.66
CA LEU A 46 6.20 -3.23 3.49
C LEU A 46 6.72 -4.02 2.28
N CYS A 47 7.45 -3.36 1.40
CA CYS A 47 8.13 -3.99 0.28
C CYS A 47 9.28 -4.89 0.75
N ASN A 48 9.80 -5.74 -0.13
CA ASN A 48 10.81 -6.73 0.26
C ASN A 48 12.23 -6.15 0.25
N VAL A 49 12.47 -5.15 1.11
CA VAL A 49 13.78 -4.45 1.22
C VAL A 49 14.96 -5.39 1.51
N ASN A 50 14.72 -6.57 2.10
CA ASN A 50 15.79 -7.54 2.40
C ASN A 50 16.29 -8.30 1.17
N LYS A 51 15.70 -8.08 0.00
CA LYS A 51 16.29 -8.54 -1.27
C LYS A 51 17.58 -7.81 -1.61
N PHE A 52 17.77 -6.60 -1.09
CA PHE A 52 19.03 -5.87 -1.25
C PHE A 52 20.00 -6.19 -0.11
N GLY A 53 21.26 -6.49 -0.45
CA GLY A 53 22.27 -6.97 0.48
C GLY A 53 22.62 -6.06 1.65
N ALA A 54 22.35 -4.75 1.55
CA ALA A 54 22.55 -3.78 2.65
C ALA A 54 21.44 -3.85 3.72
N ARG A 55 20.45 -4.69 3.53
CA ARG A 55 19.33 -4.94 4.46
C ARG A 55 19.34 -6.39 4.90
N GLU A 56 19.02 -6.63 6.15
CA GLU A 56 18.84 -7.98 6.67
C GLU A 56 17.65 -8.07 7.61
N ASP A 57 17.03 -9.23 7.61
CA ASP A 57 15.97 -9.58 8.56
C ASP A 57 16.61 -10.14 9.82
N ASN A 58 16.73 -9.35 10.85
CA ASN A 58 17.29 -9.75 12.13
C ASN A 58 16.35 -9.39 13.31
N GLN A 59 16.76 -9.74 14.54
CA GLN A 59 15.93 -9.54 15.72
C GLN A 59 15.67 -8.06 16.02
N GLU A 60 16.67 -7.20 15.79
CA GLU A 60 16.55 -5.76 16.01
C GLU A 60 15.55 -5.14 15.02
N THR A 61 15.69 -5.46 13.74
CA THR A 61 14.83 -4.92 12.69
C THR A 61 13.38 -5.39 12.85
N ARG A 62 13.16 -6.61 13.36
CA ARG A 62 11.80 -7.12 13.65
C ARG A 62 11.11 -6.46 14.84
N LEU A 63 11.81 -5.62 15.60
CA LEU A 63 11.24 -4.78 16.64
C LEU A 63 10.76 -3.43 16.10
N THR A 64 10.91 -3.17 14.82
CA THR A 64 10.45 -1.97 14.13
C THR A 64 9.57 -2.35 12.96
N TRP A 65 8.76 -1.41 12.48
CA TRP A 65 7.96 -1.63 11.27
C TRP A 65 8.81 -2.01 10.04
N GLU A 66 10.08 -1.62 10.02
CA GLU A 66 11.01 -1.91 8.92
C GLU A 66 11.47 -3.37 8.86
N GLY A 67 11.25 -4.16 9.87
CA GLY A 67 11.88 -5.47 10.00
C GLY A 67 11.01 -6.68 9.71
N CYS A 68 9.70 -6.50 9.73
CA CYS A 68 8.76 -7.60 9.55
C CYS A 68 8.21 -7.62 8.12
N ILE A 69 9.04 -8.03 7.19
CA ILE A 69 8.72 -8.00 5.77
C ILE A 69 7.86 -9.18 5.38
N SER A 70 6.70 -8.93 4.83
CA SER A 70 5.90 -9.95 4.18
C SER A 70 5.63 -9.68 2.71
N GLY A 71 5.70 -8.42 2.25
CA GLY A 71 5.53 -8.06 0.84
C GLY A 71 4.21 -8.55 0.25
N ILE A 72 3.12 -8.51 1.05
CA ILE A 72 1.83 -9.11 0.66
C ILE A 72 1.01 -8.13 -0.18
N PHE A 73 1.02 -6.85 0.21
CA PHE A 73 0.25 -5.82 -0.48
C PHE A 73 1.16 -4.80 -1.13
N MET A 74 1.04 -4.69 -2.42
CA MET A 74 1.74 -3.76 -3.27
C MET A 74 0.75 -2.75 -3.85
N PRO A 75 1.08 -1.44 -3.93
CA PRO A 75 0.23 -0.50 -4.64
C PRO A 75 0.11 -0.86 -6.10
N THR A 76 -1.07 -0.69 -6.69
CA THR A 76 -1.22 -0.82 -8.14
C THR A 76 -0.64 0.38 -8.86
N GLN A 77 -0.23 0.19 -10.11
CA GLN A 77 0.15 1.28 -11.00
C GLN A 77 -0.94 2.37 -11.05
N HIS A 78 -2.20 1.96 -11.16
CA HIS A 78 -3.33 2.87 -11.13
C HIS A 78 -3.37 3.70 -9.84
N LEU A 79 -3.18 3.07 -8.66
CA LEU A 79 -3.19 3.80 -7.38
C LEU A 79 -2.10 4.87 -7.35
N LEU A 80 -0.88 4.55 -7.78
CA LEU A 80 0.21 5.53 -7.80
C LEU A 80 -0.09 6.68 -8.76
N ASN A 81 -0.65 6.38 -9.93
CA ASN A 81 -1.04 7.38 -10.92
C ASN A 81 -2.17 8.30 -10.43
N LEU A 82 -3.03 7.83 -9.51
CA LEU A 82 -4.03 8.70 -8.89
C LEU A 82 -3.40 9.87 -8.11
N TYR A 83 -2.18 9.71 -7.58
CA TYR A 83 -1.48 10.80 -6.88
C TYR A 83 -0.85 11.82 -7.83
N VAL A 84 -0.85 11.59 -9.13
CA VAL A 84 -0.46 12.62 -10.11
C VAL A 84 -1.64 13.55 -10.34
N GLN A 85 -1.47 14.84 -10.03
CA GLN A 85 -2.51 15.86 -10.18
C GLN A 85 -2.60 16.30 -11.65
N GLU A 86 -3.69 17.01 -12.02
CA GLU A 86 -3.94 17.46 -13.40
C GLU A 86 -2.83 18.33 -13.99
N ASP A 87 -2.09 19.05 -13.16
CA ASP A 87 -0.94 19.87 -13.57
C ASP A 87 0.41 19.12 -13.59
N GLY A 88 0.38 17.81 -13.38
CA GLY A 88 1.55 16.95 -13.39
C GLY A 88 2.35 16.94 -12.08
N THR A 89 1.94 17.65 -11.04
CA THR A 89 2.59 17.58 -9.71
C THR A 89 2.07 16.42 -8.89
N LEU A 90 2.85 15.94 -7.90
CA LEU A 90 2.34 14.96 -6.95
C LEU A 90 1.35 15.57 -5.95
N ASP A 91 0.31 14.82 -5.65
CA ASP A 91 -0.56 15.08 -4.52
C ASP A 91 0.27 14.94 -3.22
N PRO A 92 0.23 15.92 -2.31
CA PRO A 92 1.05 15.90 -1.09
C PRO A 92 0.89 14.62 -0.25
N ARG A 93 -0.26 13.97 -0.35
CA ARG A 93 -0.51 12.70 0.35
C ARG A 93 0.38 11.55 -0.11
N PHE A 94 1.02 11.63 -1.27
CA PHE A 94 1.88 10.54 -1.73
C PHE A 94 3.03 10.30 -0.73
N HIS A 95 3.85 11.31 -0.48
CA HIS A 95 4.97 11.21 0.45
C HIS A 95 4.54 11.00 1.91
N GLU A 96 3.34 11.50 2.25
CA GLU A 96 2.75 11.28 3.57
C GLU A 96 2.19 9.86 3.77
N SER A 97 1.84 9.17 2.70
CA SER A 97 1.25 7.82 2.74
C SER A 97 2.25 6.73 2.49
N PHE A 98 3.35 7.02 1.80
CA PHE A 98 4.30 6.00 1.38
C PHE A 98 5.71 6.31 1.82
N THR A 99 6.38 5.30 2.35
CA THR A 99 7.82 5.29 2.51
C THR A 99 8.45 4.91 1.18
N THR A 100 9.38 5.73 0.72
CA THR A 100 10.10 5.58 -0.55
C THR A 100 11.61 5.43 -0.37
N GLU A 101 12.12 5.64 0.86
CA GLU A 101 13.53 5.56 1.20
C GLU A 101 13.75 4.61 2.37
N TRP A 102 14.82 3.81 2.31
CA TRP A 102 15.22 2.90 3.38
C TRP A 102 16.74 2.97 3.58
N ASN A 103 17.15 3.06 4.83
CA ASN A 103 18.56 3.09 5.18
C ASN A 103 19.13 1.67 5.33
N ALA A 104 20.43 1.50 5.11
CA ALA A 104 21.15 0.28 5.38
C ALA A 104 21.09 -0.06 6.87
N ASN A 105 20.76 -1.31 7.22
CA ASN A 105 20.78 -1.75 8.61
C ASN A 105 22.04 -2.57 8.96
N LYS A 106 22.91 -2.77 7.99
CA LYS A 106 24.27 -3.31 8.14
C LYS A 106 25.21 -2.71 7.11
N ASN A 107 26.52 -2.86 7.34
CA ASN A 107 27.51 -2.52 6.31
C ASN A 107 27.41 -3.48 5.14
N TYR A 108 27.58 -2.98 3.93
CA TYR A 108 27.48 -3.74 2.70
C TYR A 108 28.58 -3.28 1.73
N ILE A 109 29.22 -4.24 1.09
CA ILE A 109 30.21 -3.98 0.01
C ILE A 109 29.62 -4.49 -1.29
N TRP A 110 29.56 -3.63 -2.29
CA TRP A 110 29.09 -4.01 -3.61
C TRP A 110 30.01 -5.05 -4.24
N ASP A 111 29.46 -6.17 -4.63
CA ASP A 111 30.13 -7.18 -5.45
C ASP A 111 29.66 -7.12 -6.91
N THR A 112 30.40 -7.79 -7.81
CA THR A 112 30.11 -7.82 -9.24
C THR A 112 28.72 -8.41 -9.55
N SER A 113 28.27 -9.40 -8.77
CA SER A 113 26.97 -10.03 -8.98
C SER A 113 25.82 -9.06 -8.70
N ALA A 114 25.90 -8.34 -7.57
CA ALA A 114 24.90 -7.33 -7.22
C ALA A 114 24.96 -6.13 -8.17
N ALA A 115 26.16 -5.68 -8.58
CA ALA A 115 26.30 -4.61 -9.55
C ALA A 115 25.58 -4.98 -10.88
N ASN A 116 25.83 -6.16 -11.41
CA ASN A 116 25.16 -6.64 -12.61
C ASN A 116 23.64 -6.82 -12.41
N MET A 117 23.20 -7.34 -11.25
CA MET A 117 21.80 -7.58 -10.95
C MET A 117 20.99 -6.27 -10.92
N TYR A 118 21.59 -5.20 -10.43
CA TYR A 118 20.93 -3.90 -10.25
C TYR A 118 21.39 -2.83 -11.25
N ASP A 119 21.98 -3.25 -12.36
CA ASP A 119 22.38 -2.36 -13.46
C ASP A 119 23.29 -1.21 -13.00
N LYS A 120 24.31 -1.56 -12.18
CA LYS A 120 25.32 -0.63 -11.67
C LYS A 120 26.60 -0.72 -12.49
N ASP A 121 27.33 0.38 -12.57
CA ASP A 121 28.63 0.43 -13.18
C ASP A 121 29.65 -0.42 -12.41
N GLU A 122 30.67 -0.94 -13.11
CA GLU A 122 31.77 -1.69 -12.50
C GLU A 122 32.51 -0.87 -11.44
N SER A 123 32.53 0.46 -11.57
CA SER A 123 33.14 1.38 -10.62
C SER A 123 32.56 1.31 -9.22
N ILE A 124 31.34 0.80 -9.07
CA ILE A 124 30.71 0.63 -7.75
C ILE A 124 31.26 -0.58 -6.99
N VAL A 125 31.81 -1.57 -7.69
CA VAL A 125 32.32 -2.80 -7.08
C VAL A 125 33.44 -2.51 -6.09
N GLY A 126 33.35 -3.04 -4.88
CA GLY A 126 34.28 -2.79 -3.79
C GLY A 126 33.97 -1.53 -2.96
N THR A 127 33.01 -0.71 -3.37
CA THR A 127 32.58 0.42 -2.53
C THR A 127 31.75 -0.03 -1.35
N GLU A 128 31.88 0.65 -0.21
CA GLU A 128 31.17 0.34 1.02
C GLU A 128 29.95 1.25 1.18
N LEU A 129 28.81 0.64 1.50
CA LEU A 129 27.60 1.28 2.03
C LEU A 129 27.55 1.01 3.53
N LYS A 130 27.59 2.02 4.37
CA LYS A 130 27.63 1.86 5.83
C LYS A 130 26.22 1.73 6.42
N LYS A 131 26.11 1.03 7.55
CA LYS A 131 24.89 1.05 8.35
C LYS A 131 24.46 2.48 8.65
N GLY A 132 23.22 2.82 8.32
CA GLY A 132 22.63 4.15 8.47
C GLY A 132 22.62 5.00 7.21
N ASP A 133 23.46 4.68 6.21
CA ASP A 133 23.41 5.36 4.91
C ASP A 133 22.12 5.02 4.15
N LEU A 134 21.73 5.90 3.22
CA LEU A 134 20.64 5.59 2.28
C LEU A 134 21.00 4.32 1.49
N ALA A 135 20.13 3.33 1.54
CA ALA A 135 20.34 2.04 0.86
C ALA A 135 19.45 1.86 -0.36
N ILE A 136 18.20 2.27 -0.26
CA ILE A 136 17.19 2.12 -1.31
C ILE A 136 16.41 3.41 -1.41
N LYS A 137 16.20 3.90 -2.63
CA LYS A 137 15.35 5.06 -2.92
C LYS A 137 14.47 4.77 -4.13
N PHE A 138 13.17 4.89 -3.95
CA PHE A 138 12.18 4.85 -5.03
C PHE A 138 11.78 6.27 -5.41
N VAL A 139 11.73 6.59 -6.70
CA VAL A 139 11.37 7.91 -7.21
C VAL A 139 10.24 7.85 -8.23
N MET A 140 9.31 8.80 -8.11
CA MET A 140 8.25 9.05 -9.08
C MET A 140 8.74 10.01 -10.16
N PRO A 141 8.21 9.94 -11.41
CA PRO A 141 8.56 10.90 -12.46
C PRO A 141 8.29 12.37 -12.12
N GLN A 142 7.45 12.62 -11.11
CA GLN A 142 7.05 13.94 -10.64
C GLN A 142 7.90 14.45 -9.46
N ASP A 143 8.81 13.64 -8.92
CA ASP A 143 9.74 14.09 -7.89
C ASP A 143 10.75 15.09 -8.46
N GLU A 144 11.07 16.10 -7.70
CA GLU A 144 11.95 17.20 -8.15
C GLU A 144 13.34 16.71 -8.55
N ASP A 145 13.82 15.68 -7.88
CA ASP A 145 15.15 15.08 -8.10
C ASP A 145 15.15 13.89 -9.08
N TYR A 146 13.98 13.53 -9.68
CA TYR A 146 13.86 12.37 -10.56
C TYR A 146 14.91 12.31 -11.67
N ALA A 147 15.14 13.44 -12.35
CA ALA A 147 16.08 13.50 -13.46
C ALA A 147 17.54 13.31 -13.01
N GLU A 148 17.91 13.89 -11.85
CA GLU A 148 19.22 13.73 -11.24
C GLU A 148 19.45 12.30 -10.76
N GLU A 149 18.48 11.74 -10.04
CA GLU A 149 18.51 10.37 -9.55
C GLU A 149 18.66 9.36 -10.70
N LYS A 150 17.88 9.56 -11.77
CA LYS A 150 17.95 8.70 -12.96
C LYS A 150 19.28 8.79 -13.69
N ALA A 151 19.88 9.97 -13.75
CA ALA A 151 21.20 10.16 -14.33
C ALA A 151 22.33 9.49 -13.52
N ASN A 152 22.18 9.45 -12.20
CA ASN A 152 23.18 8.92 -11.27
C ASN A 152 22.96 7.46 -10.89
N ARG A 153 21.88 6.80 -11.38
CA ARG A 153 21.46 5.47 -10.93
C ARG A 153 22.55 4.40 -11.00
N HIS A 154 23.40 4.45 -12.03
CA HIS A 154 24.43 3.43 -12.23
C HIS A 154 25.65 3.61 -11.32
N THR A 155 25.92 4.84 -10.88
CA THR A 155 27.11 5.23 -10.10
C THR A 155 26.81 5.52 -8.62
N SER A 156 25.53 5.72 -8.24
CA SER A 156 25.17 5.96 -6.85
C SER A 156 25.46 4.74 -5.96
N ASN A 157 25.92 4.98 -4.73
CA ASN A 157 26.26 3.93 -3.76
C ASN A 157 25.02 3.26 -3.11
N TYR A 158 23.83 3.71 -3.45
CA TYR A 158 22.55 3.12 -3.03
C TYR A 158 21.76 2.59 -4.24
N LEU A 159 20.77 1.78 -3.98
CA LEU A 159 19.88 1.23 -5.01
C LEU A 159 18.78 2.25 -5.32
N MET A 160 18.91 2.93 -6.45
CA MET A 160 17.89 3.81 -7.00
C MET A 160 16.91 3.02 -7.85
N ILE A 161 15.62 3.24 -7.67
CA ILE A 161 14.53 2.58 -8.38
C ILE A 161 13.61 3.66 -8.93
N ALA A 162 13.50 3.74 -10.25
CA ALA A 162 12.53 4.61 -10.88
C ALA A 162 11.16 3.92 -10.98
N TYR A 163 10.10 4.72 -11.00
CA TYR A 163 8.74 4.24 -11.21
C TYR A 163 8.64 3.27 -12.42
N ASP A 164 9.24 3.64 -13.54
CA ASP A 164 9.20 2.85 -14.79
C ASP A 164 9.97 1.53 -14.68
N ASP A 165 10.89 1.36 -13.75
CA ASP A 165 11.58 0.09 -13.52
C ASP A 165 10.61 -0.95 -12.98
N VAL A 166 9.63 -0.53 -12.20
CA VAL A 166 8.66 -1.39 -11.53
C VAL A 166 7.33 -1.43 -12.26
N TYR A 167 6.82 -0.27 -12.67
CA TYR A 167 5.51 -0.08 -13.26
C TYR A 167 5.67 0.46 -14.67
N ASN A 168 5.08 -0.07 -15.64
CA ASN A 168 4.96 0.38 -17.02
C ASN A 168 4.53 -0.77 -17.96
N ASP A 169 4.08 -1.87 -17.39
CA ASP A 169 3.49 -2.96 -18.16
C ASP A 169 1.99 -2.69 -18.32
N GLN A 170 1.48 -2.83 -19.56
CA GLN A 170 0.05 -2.65 -19.85
C GLN A 170 -0.79 -3.89 -19.49
N LYS A 171 -0.15 -5.04 -19.27
CA LYS A 171 -0.80 -6.32 -19.01
C LYS A 171 -0.71 -6.76 -17.56
N HIS A 172 0.29 -6.26 -16.86
CA HIS A 172 0.58 -6.62 -15.47
C HIS A 172 0.73 -5.37 -14.63
N ASN A 173 0.45 -5.49 -13.34
CA ASN A 173 0.67 -4.38 -12.42
C ASN A 173 2.15 -3.98 -12.34
N VAL A 174 3.05 -4.91 -12.58
CA VAL A 174 4.50 -4.68 -12.53
C VAL A 174 5.21 -5.25 -13.75
N ASN A 175 6.35 -4.66 -14.08
CA ASN A 175 7.25 -5.19 -15.09
C ASN A 175 7.84 -6.51 -14.58
N MET A 176 7.59 -7.60 -15.30
CA MET A 176 8.11 -8.91 -14.93
C MET A 176 9.55 -9.13 -15.37
N GLN A 177 10.01 -8.34 -16.35
CA GLN A 177 11.36 -8.43 -16.89
C GLN A 177 12.02 -7.06 -16.96
N TYR A 178 13.33 -7.04 -16.77
CA TYR A 178 14.21 -5.88 -16.93
C TYR A 178 15.47 -6.30 -17.68
N ASN A 179 15.79 -5.63 -18.78
CA ASN A 179 16.93 -5.97 -19.65
C ASN A 179 17.01 -7.46 -20.03
N GLY A 180 15.86 -8.11 -20.25
CA GLY A 180 15.78 -9.53 -20.65
C GLY A 180 15.96 -10.54 -19.50
N MET A 181 16.10 -10.07 -18.27
CA MET A 181 16.17 -10.90 -17.06
C MET A 181 14.93 -10.71 -16.18
N GLU A 182 14.78 -11.56 -15.16
CA GLU A 182 13.76 -11.36 -14.14
C GLU A 182 13.97 -10.00 -13.45
N ASN A 183 12.94 -9.19 -13.43
CA ASN A 183 13.03 -7.85 -12.84
C ASN A 183 13.17 -7.90 -11.32
N GLN A 184 14.36 -7.61 -10.82
CA GLN A 184 14.62 -7.54 -9.38
C GLN A 184 14.10 -6.24 -8.75
N PHE A 185 13.93 -5.16 -9.52
CA PHE A 185 13.41 -3.88 -9.01
C PHE A 185 11.95 -3.99 -8.53
N ARG A 186 11.16 -4.93 -9.07
CA ARG A 186 9.76 -5.16 -8.67
C ARG A 186 9.55 -5.46 -7.19
N TYR A 187 10.59 -5.84 -6.45
CA TYR A 187 10.52 -6.10 -5.02
C TYR A 187 10.55 -4.83 -4.17
N PHE A 188 10.89 -3.68 -4.76
CA PHE A 188 11.12 -2.41 -4.08
C PHE A 188 10.10 -1.39 -4.57
N TYR A 189 8.96 -1.33 -3.92
CA TYR A 189 7.84 -0.44 -4.26
C TYR A 189 7.53 0.48 -3.09
N PRO A 190 6.87 1.62 -3.31
CA PRO A 190 6.44 2.50 -2.23
C PRO A 190 5.63 1.75 -1.20
N SER A 191 6.10 1.75 0.05
CA SER A 191 5.47 1.00 1.15
C SER A 191 4.52 1.89 1.92
N LEU A 192 3.25 1.51 2.00
CA LEU A 192 2.25 2.28 2.74
C LEU A 192 2.65 2.39 4.22
N ASN A 193 2.73 3.62 4.73
CA ASN A 193 3.22 3.92 6.08
C ASN A 193 2.12 4.26 7.11
N LYS A 194 0.84 4.32 6.69
CA LYS A 194 -0.29 4.65 7.57
C LYS A 194 -0.42 3.77 8.81
N HIS A 195 0.13 2.57 8.75
CA HIS A 195 0.08 1.58 9.82
C HIS A 195 1.41 1.44 10.57
N ASN A 196 2.43 2.20 10.19
CA ASN A 196 3.74 2.14 10.82
C ASN A 196 3.65 2.48 12.31
N SER A 197 4.41 1.75 13.13
CA SER A 197 4.43 1.93 14.57
C SER A 197 5.82 1.69 15.12
N SER A 198 6.17 2.41 16.18
CA SER A 198 7.28 2.08 17.08
C SER A 198 6.79 1.36 18.34
N ASN A 199 5.47 1.21 18.50
CA ASN A 199 4.84 0.66 19.69
C ASN A 199 4.41 -0.79 19.47
N TYR A 200 5.33 -1.72 19.79
CA TYR A 200 5.13 -3.15 19.58
C TYR A 200 5.00 -3.91 20.89
N TYR A 201 4.11 -4.88 20.89
CA TYR A 201 4.04 -5.90 21.93
C TYR A 201 4.79 -7.16 21.51
N VAL A 202 5.79 -7.57 22.29
CA VAL A 202 6.53 -8.81 22.07
C VAL A 202 5.73 -9.98 22.60
N ALA A 203 4.96 -10.62 21.73
CA ALA A 203 4.09 -11.74 22.11
C ALA A 203 4.86 -13.01 22.49
N ASN A 204 6.05 -13.19 21.93
CA ASN A 204 6.89 -14.36 22.19
C ASN A 204 8.35 -14.06 21.87
N ALA A 205 9.16 -13.92 22.91
CA ALA A 205 10.59 -13.61 22.78
C ALA A 205 11.36 -14.66 21.96
N SER A 206 10.92 -15.92 21.94
CA SER A 206 11.59 -16.99 21.18
C SER A 206 11.19 -17.00 19.70
N LYS A 207 9.99 -16.52 19.35
CA LYS A 207 9.50 -16.46 17.96
C LYS A 207 9.65 -15.09 17.33
N LYS A 208 10.08 -14.09 18.10
CA LYS A 208 10.43 -12.74 17.60
C LYS A 208 9.33 -12.08 16.76
N ARG A 209 8.08 -12.33 17.09
CA ARG A 209 6.92 -11.72 16.42
C ARG A 209 6.27 -10.71 17.36
N ASN A 210 6.15 -9.51 16.86
CA ASN A 210 5.58 -8.39 17.58
C ASN A 210 4.23 -8.03 16.97
N GLY A 211 3.31 -7.56 17.79
CA GLY A 211 2.07 -6.96 17.37
C GLY A 211 2.13 -5.45 17.50
N ASN A 212 1.73 -4.76 16.48
CA ASN A 212 1.55 -3.32 16.49
C ASN A 212 0.37 -2.96 17.42
N LEU A 213 0.57 -2.04 18.35
CA LEU A 213 -0.45 -1.63 19.33
C LEU A 213 -1.27 -0.41 18.87
N ASN A 214 -0.95 0.19 17.72
CA ASN A 214 -1.72 1.29 17.20
C ASN A 214 -3.14 0.86 16.84
N ALA A 215 -4.12 1.71 17.14
CA ALA A 215 -5.49 1.47 16.74
C ALA A 215 -5.62 1.47 15.21
N THR A 216 -6.44 0.58 14.69
CA THR A 216 -6.84 0.58 13.29
C THR A 216 -8.09 1.44 13.12
N PHE A 217 -8.05 2.42 12.23
CA PHE A 217 -9.20 3.27 11.94
C PHE A 217 -10.22 2.48 11.11
N MET A 218 -11.43 2.38 11.64
CA MET A 218 -12.53 1.69 10.98
C MET A 218 -13.42 2.65 10.20
N MET A 219 -13.51 3.90 10.64
CA MET A 219 -14.21 5.00 9.98
C MET A 219 -13.63 6.33 10.44
N ARG A 220 -13.46 7.25 9.51
CA ARG A 220 -13.01 8.62 9.80
C ARG A 220 -13.76 9.67 8.98
N MET A 221 -13.65 10.93 9.35
CA MET A 221 -14.43 12.02 8.79
C MET A 221 -14.25 12.17 7.26
N ALA A 222 -13.05 11.91 6.74
CA ALA A 222 -12.82 11.95 5.29
C ALA A 222 -13.72 10.95 4.54
N GLU A 223 -13.91 9.74 5.09
CA GLU A 223 -14.81 8.75 4.50
C GLU A 223 -16.26 9.23 4.50
N VAL A 224 -16.70 9.90 5.56
CA VAL A 224 -18.06 10.47 5.64
C VAL A 224 -18.29 11.51 4.54
N TYR A 225 -17.33 12.39 4.28
CA TYR A 225 -17.44 13.33 3.16
C TYR A 225 -17.52 12.63 1.81
N LEU A 226 -16.77 11.57 1.60
CA LEU A 226 -16.80 10.81 0.34
C LEU A 226 -18.08 9.99 0.17
N ILE A 227 -18.66 9.50 1.27
CA ILE A 227 -20.01 8.91 1.27
C ILE A 227 -21.06 9.95 0.92
N ALA A 228 -20.97 11.17 1.50
CA ALA A 228 -21.90 12.25 1.19
C ALA A 228 -21.80 12.68 -0.28
N ALA A 229 -20.59 12.73 -0.84
CA ALA A 229 -20.38 13.03 -2.27
C ALA A 229 -21.07 11.99 -3.17
N GLU A 230 -20.90 10.71 -2.86
CA GLU A 230 -21.52 9.64 -3.65
C GLU A 230 -23.05 9.64 -3.51
N ALA A 231 -23.57 9.84 -2.31
CA ALA A 231 -24.99 9.97 -2.08
C ALA A 231 -25.61 11.15 -2.86
N ASP A 232 -24.92 12.28 -2.88
CA ASP A 232 -25.38 13.48 -3.63
C ASP A 232 -25.42 13.21 -5.14
N ILE A 233 -24.44 12.46 -5.69
CA ILE A 233 -24.46 12.03 -7.10
C ILE A 233 -25.70 11.19 -7.40
N LEU A 234 -26.01 10.24 -6.52
CA LEU A 234 -27.11 9.31 -6.74
C LEU A 234 -28.51 9.91 -6.54
N ILE A 235 -28.64 10.91 -5.67
CA ILE A 235 -29.94 11.48 -5.27
C ILE A 235 -30.19 12.83 -5.93
N ASN A 236 -29.16 13.69 -6.01
CA ASN A 236 -29.28 15.08 -6.44
C ASN A 236 -28.52 15.40 -7.74
N GLY A 237 -28.08 14.39 -8.48
CA GLY A 237 -27.29 14.57 -9.69
C GLY A 237 -25.89 15.16 -9.47
N GLY A 238 -25.38 15.13 -8.24
CA GLY A 238 -24.00 15.53 -7.91
C GLY A 238 -23.78 17.03 -7.73
N ALA A 239 -24.82 17.82 -7.50
CA ALA A 239 -24.73 19.28 -7.40
C ALA A 239 -23.74 19.75 -6.32
N ASN A 240 -23.59 19.03 -5.20
CA ASN A 240 -22.69 19.35 -4.10
C ASN A 240 -21.50 18.41 -3.98
N ALA A 241 -21.48 17.33 -4.76
CA ALA A 241 -20.52 16.24 -4.63
C ALA A 241 -19.07 16.71 -4.72
N MET A 242 -18.75 17.58 -5.70
CA MET A 242 -17.42 18.15 -5.86
C MET A 242 -16.99 18.98 -4.64
N GLY A 243 -17.93 19.66 -3.99
CA GLY A 243 -17.68 20.41 -2.76
C GLY A 243 -17.24 19.50 -1.61
N TYR A 244 -17.86 18.33 -1.47
CA TYR A 244 -17.47 17.35 -0.46
C TYR A 244 -16.10 16.75 -0.75
N ILE A 245 -15.82 16.37 -2.00
CA ILE A 245 -14.51 15.86 -2.42
C ILE A 245 -13.43 16.91 -2.14
N ASN A 246 -13.65 18.15 -2.53
CA ASN A 246 -12.67 19.22 -2.37
C ASN A 246 -12.42 19.61 -0.90
N LYS A 247 -13.33 19.32 0.02
CA LYS A 247 -13.04 19.44 1.46
C LYS A 247 -11.97 18.44 1.92
N VAL A 248 -12.03 17.20 1.43
CA VAL A 248 -11.01 16.19 1.71
C VAL A 248 -9.68 16.61 1.11
N ARG A 249 -9.68 17.05 -0.13
CA ARG A 249 -8.48 17.49 -0.85
C ARG A 249 -7.83 18.72 -0.20
N ALA A 250 -8.62 19.73 0.14
CA ALA A 250 -8.13 20.95 0.78
C ALA A 250 -7.46 20.65 2.13
N ARG A 251 -8.04 19.76 2.95
CA ARG A 251 -7.42 19.31 4.20
C ARG A 251 -6.06 18.67 3.97
N ALA A 252 -5.90 17.95 2.88
CA ALA A 252 -4.66 17.28 2.48
C ALA A 252 -3.64 18.19 1.78
N GLY A 253 -3.98 19.44 1.52
CA GLY A 253 -3.15 20.36 0.72
C GLY A 253 -3.15 20.06 -0.78
N ALA A 254 -4.01 19.14 -1.24
CA ALA A 254 -4.13 18.80 -2.65
C ALA A 254 -4.97 19.83 -3.41
N LYS A 255 -4.69 20.00 -4.70
CA LYS A 255 -5.43 20.92 -5.57
C LYS A 255 -6.88 20.50 -5.71
N ALA A 256 -7.77 21.47 -5.73
CA ALA A 256 -9.19 21.23 -5.95
C ALA A 256 -9.43 20.63 -7.35
N LEU A 257 -10.33 19.66 -7.43
CA LEU A 257 -10.86 19.18 -8.70
C LEU A 257 -11.95 20.11 -9.21
N THR A 258 -12.12 20.17 -10.54
CA THR A 258 -13.12 20.98 -11.23
C THR A 258 -14.09 20.09 -12.01
N GLY A 259 -15.18 20.69 -12.52
CA GLY A 259 -16.17 20.00 -13.33
C GLY A 259 -17.22 19.24 -12.51
N THR A 260 -17.87 18.27 -13.13
CA THR A 260 -18.95 17.47 -12.52
C THR A 260 -18.40 16.18 -11.92
N ALA A 261 -18.65 15.96 -10.64
CA ALA A 261 -18.26 14.73 -9.97
C ALA A 261 -19.12 13.54 -10.42
N THR A 262 -18.47 12.41 -10.62
CA THR A 262 -19.09 11.12 -10.93
C THR A 262 -18.77 10.11 -9.84
N VAL A 263 -19.42 8.96 -9.84
CA VAL A 263 -19.06 7.84 -8.96
C VAL A 263 -17.59 7.46 -9.13
N ARG A 264 -17.06 7.51 -10.37
CA ARG A 264 -15.64 7.28 -10.62
C ARG A 264 -14.75 8.30 -9.92
N THR A 265 -15.11 9.60 -9.97
CA THR A 265 -14.38 10.67 -9.27
C THR A 265 -14.30 10.38 -7.76
N VAL A 266 -15.42 9.94 -7.16
CA VAL A 266 -15.45 9.55 -5.74
C VAL A 266 -14.56 8.34 -5.47
N LEU A 267 -14.63 7.31 -6.31
CA LEU A 267 -13.81 6.11 -6.15
C LEU A 267 -12.30 6.40 -6.26
N ASP A 268 -11.92 7.29 -7.16
CA ASP A 268 -10.54 7.71 -7.33
C ASP A 268 -10.06 8.52 -6.12
N GLU A 269 -10.89 9.42 -5.58
CA GLU A 269 -10.54 10.12 -4.34
C GLU A 269 -10.51 9.21 -3.12
N ARG A 270 -11.43 8.24 -3.03
CA ARG A 270 -11.36 7.18 -2.00
C ARG A 270 -10.09 6.35 -2.13
N GLY A 271 -9.63 6.10 -3.35
CA GLY A 271 -8.35 5.41 -3.62
C GLY A 271 -7.16 6.16 -3.01
N ARG A 272 -7.06 7.49 -3.24
CA ARG A 272 -6.00 8.34 -2.68
C ARG A 272 -6.09 8.45 -1.15
N GLU A 273 -7.28 8.77 -0.68
CA GLU A 273 -7.49 9.10 0.74
C GLU A 273 -7.51 7.88 1.66
N LEU A 274 -8.13 6.78 1.22
CA LEU A 274 -8.41 5.60 2.03
C LEU A 274 -7.58 4.37 1.63
N CYS A 275 -6.50 4.53 0.85
CA CYS A 275 -5.63 3.41 0.50
C CYS A 275 -5.14 2.70 1.76
N GLY A 276 -5.18 1.37 1.75
CA GLY A 276 -4.79 0.53 2.88
C GLY A 276 -5.79 0.46 4.05
N GLU A 277 -6.89 1.21 4.02
CA GLU A 277 -7.92 1.20 5.06
C GLU A 277 -9.04 0.14 4.81
N TYR A 278 -8.77 -0.84 3.96
CA TYR A 278 -9.60 -2.01 3.69
C TYR A 278 -11.00 -1.75 3.11
N CYS A 279 -11.28 -0.55 2.60
CA CYS A 279 -12.59 -0.16 2.06
C CYS A 279 -12.81 -0.61 0.61
N ARG A 280 -11.74 -0.74 -0.20
CA ARG A 280 -11.80 -0.80 -1.66
C ARG A 280 -12.67 -1.93 -2.22
N PHE A 281 -12.59 -3.13 -1.69
CA PHE A 281 -13.41 -4.25 -2.15
C PHE A 281 -14.92 -3.94 -2.01
N TYR A 282 -15.30 -3.36 -0.89
CA TYR A 282 -16.70 -3.00 -0.62
C TYR A 282 -17.16 -1.85 -1.53
N ASP A 283 -16.30 -0.88 -1.80
CA ASP A 283 -16.57 0.21 -2.72
C ASP A 283 -16.84 -0.31 -4.14
N LEU A 284 -15.96 -1.15 -4.66
CA LEU A 284 -16.11 -1.72 -6.00
C LEU A 284 -17.32 -2.64 -6.12
N LYS A 285 -17.61 -3.40 -5.07
CA LYS A 285 -18.79 -4.28 -5.03
C LYS A 285 -20.08 -3.45 -5.04
N ARG A 286 -20.20 -2.48 -4.17
CA ARG A 286 -21.39 -1.66 -3.95
C ARG A 286 -21.72 -0.76 -5.17
N THR A 287 -20.72 -0.23 -5.84
CA THR A 287 -20.86 0.60 -7.05
C THR A 287 -21.00 -0.21 -8.33
N GLY A 288 -20.89 -1.54 -8.26
CA GLY A 288 -20.93 -2.44 -9.42
C GLY A 288 -19.63 -2.46 -10.24
N MET A 289 -18.61 -1.67 -9.90
CA MET A 289 -17.34 -1.59 -10.62
C MET A 289 -16.56 -2.90 -10.57
N PHE A 290 -16.73 -3.71 -9.51
CA PHE A 290 -16.14 -5.04 -9.43
C PHE A 290 -16.63 -6.00 -10.53
N LYS A 291 -17.77 -5.73 -11.17
CA LYS A 291 -18.32 -6.51 -12.28
C LYS A 291 -17.93 -5.96 -13.66
N SER A 292 -17.21 -4.84 -13.70
CA SER A 292 -16.77 -4.19 -14.93
C SER A 292 -15.38 -4.65 -15.31
N SER A 293 -15.26 -5.49 -16.36
CA SER A 293 -13.96 -5.92 -16.88
C SER A 293 -13.08 -4.73 -17.24
N ASN A 294 -13.63 -3.76 -17.98
CA ASN A 294 -12.88 -2.56 -18.41
C ASN A 294 -12.29 -1.77 -17.24
N TYR A 295 -13.07 -1.65 -16.14
CA TYR A 295 -12.59 -0.98 -14.94
C TYR A 295 -11.42 -1.76 -14.30
N LEU A 296 -11.53 -3.08 -14.21
CA LEU A 296 -10.49 -3.92 -13.64
C LEU A 296 -9.25 -3.98 -14.54
N GLU A 297 -9.41 -4.03 -15.86
CA GLU A 297 -8.31 -3.97 -16.82
C GLU A 297 -7.47 -2.69 -16.63
N GLU A 298 -8.12 -1.55 -16.44
CA GLU A 298 -7.46 -0.28 -16.19
C GLU A 298 -6.82 -0.20 -14.79
N THR A 299 -7.51 -0.66 -13.77
CA THR A 299 -7.11 -0.40 -12.37
C THR A 299 -6.32 -1.52 -11.73
N HIS A 300 -6.47 -2.75 -12.22
CA HIS A 300 -5.82 -3.94 -11.68
C HIS A 300 -5.71 -5.03 -12.75
N PRO A 301 -4.82 -4.89 -13.74
CA PRO A 301 -4.74 -5.80 -14.90
C PRO A 301 -4.51 -7.26 -14.52
N ASP A 302 -3.74 -7.55 -13.47
CA ASP A 302 -3.53 -8.93 -13.01
C ASP A 302 -4.82 -9.57 -12.49
N LEU A 303 -5.67 -8.80 -11.80
CA LEU A 303 -6.98 -9.30 -11.36
C LEU A 303 -7.93 -9.50 -12.55
N ALA A 304 -7.88 -8.59 -13.53
CA ALA A 304 -8.75 -8.64 -14.70
C ALA A 304 -8.58 -9.94 -15.51
N GLN A 305 -7.37 -10.50 -15.55
CA GLN A 305 -7.10 -11.77 -16.24
C GLN A 305 -7.86 -12.96 -15.65
N PHE A 306 -8.18 -12.91 -14.36
CA PHE A 306 -8.92 -13.94 -13.64
C PHE A 306 -10.35 -13.50 -13.29
N PHE A 307 -10.81 -12.43 -13.93
CA PHE A 307 -12.10 -11.83 -13.62
C PHE A 307 -13.26 -12.78 -13.85
N ASN A 308 -14.12 -12.93 -12.84
CA ASN A 308 -15.40 -13.57 -12.92
C ASN A 308 -16.43 -12.69 -12.19
N PRO A 309 -17.52 -12.23 -12.86
CA PRO A 309 -18.55 -11.40 -12.25
C PRO A 309 -19.16 -11.98 -10.96
N ASN A 310 -19.15 -13.30 -10.84
CA ASN A 310 -19.65 -14.00 -9.65
C ASN A 310 -18.81 -13.74 -8.41
N TYR A 311 -17.53 -13.33 -8.55
CA TYR A 311 -16.66 -13.01 -7.41
C TYR A 311 -17.10 -11.76 -6.63
N ALA A 312 -18.05 -10.99 -7.16
CA ALA A 312 -18.73 -9.95 -6.37
C ALA A 312 -19.52 -10.54 -5.20
N LEU A 313 -19.89 -11.82 -5.28
CA LEU A 313 -20.44 -12.61 -4.17
C LEU A 313 -19.33 -13.54 -3.65
N ARG A 314 -19.27 -13.73 -2.36
CA ARG A 314 -18.35 -14.71 -1.78
C ARG A 314 -19.00 -16.07 -1.69
N PRO A 315 -18.25 -17.19 -1.73
CA PRO A 315 -18.84 -18.50 -1.49
C PRO A 315 -19.43 -18.56 -0.09
N ILE A 316 -20.58 -19.22 0.03
CA ILE A 316 -21.10 -19.60 1.34
C ILE A 316 -20.25 -20.75 1.87
N SER A 317 -19.87 -20.68 3.14
CA SER A 317 -18.99 -21.68 3.75
C SER A 317 -19.51 -23.10 3.55
N THR A 318 -18.66 -24.00 3.08
CA THR A 318 -18.99 -25.43 2.94
C THR A 318 -19.35 -26.06 4.29
N THR A 319 -18.79 -25.56 5.39
CA THR A 319 -19.22 -25.98 6.74
C THR A 319 -20.68 -25.67 7.01
N PHE A 320 -21.18 -24.51 6.54
CA PHE A 320 -22.60 -24.17 6.68
C PHE A 320 -23.45 -24.99 5.72
N THR A 321 -23.11 -25.06 4.44
CA THR A 321 -23.93 -25.78 3.44
C THR A 321 -24.00 -27.28 3.72
N ALA A 322 -23.03 -27.87 4.38
CA ALA A 322 -23.03 -29.26 4.82
C ALA A 322 -24.02 -29.55 5.98
N THR A 323 -24.49 -28.51 6.69
CA THR A 323 -25.42 -28.66 7.82
C THR A 323 -26.90 -28.58 7.42
N ILE A 324 -27.19 -28.27 6.17
CA ILE A 324 -28.55 -28.12 5.65
C ILE A 324 -28.83 -29.17 4.56
N SER A 325 -30.09 -29.68 4.47
CA SER A 325 -30.44 -30.79 3.61
C SER A 325 -30.27 -30.53 2.11
N ASN A 326 -30.36 -29.25 1.67
CA ASN A 326 -30.22 -28.80 0.28
C ASN A 326 -29.11 -27.75 0.13
N GLY A 327 -28.02 -27.94 0.85
CA GLY A 327 -26.91 -26.96 0.94
C GLY A 327 -26.35 -26.49 -0.40
N ALA A 328 -26.36 -27.34 -1.43
CA ALA A 328 -25.90 -26.97 -2.77
C ALA A 328 -26.79 -25.90 -3.43
N GLU A 329 -28.04 -25.82 -3.11
CA GLU A 329 -29.01 -24.84 -3.65
C GLU A 329 -28.75 -23.43 -3.04
N TYR A 330 -28.13 -23.37 -1.86
CA TYR A 330 -27.81 -22.10 -1.18
C TYR A 330 -26.52 -21.50 -1.63
N GLN A 331 -25.68 -22.22 -2.39
CA GLN A 331 -24.40 -21.67 -2.83
C GLN A 331 -24.59 -20.53 -3.84
N ASN A 332 -23.76 -19.51 -3.72
CA ASN A 332 -23.75 -18.42 -4.68
C ASN A 332 -23.31 -18.94 -6.08
N PRO A 333 -23.85 -18.33 -7.16
CA PRO A 333 -23.46 -18.72 -8.52
C PRO A 333 -21.95 -18.68 -8.75
N GLY A 334 -21.42 -19.74 -9.36
CA GLY A 334 -20.00 -19.84 -9.70
C GLY A 334 -19.10 -20.51 -8.65
N TYR A 335 -19.69 -21.06 -7.58
CA TYR A 335 -18.97 -21.79 -6.53
C TYR A 335 -19.54 -23.20 -6.33
#